data_1b471d6761723ed8edbcf0482020fd95
#
_entry.id   1b471d6761723ed8edbcf0482020fd95
#
_cell.length_a   1.000
_cell.length_b   1.000
_cell.length_c   1.000
_cell.angle_alpha   90.00
_cell.angle_beta   90.00
_cell.angle_gamma   90.00
#
_symmetry.space_group_name_H-M   'P 1'
#
loop_
_entity.id
_entity.type
_entity.pdbx_description
1 polymer ?
#
loop_
_entity_poly.entity_id
_entity_poly.type
_entity_poly.pdbx_seq_one_letter_code
_entity_poly.pdbx_strand_id
1 'polypeptide(L)'
;MPKLEIVTLQYTPFKWSSPMLKTNLRSLNLRTVPTTSIPVDRVLHIISNNKSLEELALHVTTVLNPVLPLSQTTLPDLKTLSLGGHYLMGSLIDSLVTPNLCSLTLNIDARDPIDDSISNLVARSSHPTIHSLSIAYGSNGPPFYGGLIASWGFLNDLNHLRMLQVGGTPLDPLFAMLGAPEEEGLGVMCPFLEHLGLRGCPAHSDGVSKLVQMVDARNPDSVSPSAPSASAFGGSATPVKMRRLEMYECTVLGQDVLAWLKSRIDDVECVDPAFERCDYSVVCHWP
;
A
#
# COMPACT_ATOMS: atom_id res chain seq x y z
N MET A 1 33.93 20.88 -2.12
CA MET A 1 33.07 20.60 -3.28
C MET A 1 31.70 20.22 -2.74
N PRO A 2 30.57 20.71 -3.31
CA PRO A 2 29.26 20.28 -2.92
C PRO A 2 29.15 18.76 -3.15
N LYS A 3 28.59 18.05 -2.17
CA LYS A 3 28.37 16.60 -2.24
C LYS A 3 27.02 16.36 -2.91
N LEU A 4 26.95 15.45 -3.88
CA LEU A 4 25.70 15.05 -4.48
C LEU A 4 24.92 14.19 -3.46
N GLU A 5 23.75 14.68 -3.02
CA GLU A 5 22.92 14.02 -2.01
C GLU A 5 21.60 13.50 -2.56
N ILE A 6 21.12 14.08 -3.66
CA ILE A 6 19.83 13.77 -4.28
C ILE A 6 20.01 13.42 -5.75
N VAL A 7 19.46 12.29 -6.16
CA VAL A 7 19.42 11.87 -7.57
C VAL A 7 17.97 11.50 -7.91
N THR A 8 17.41 12.19 -8.91
CA THR A 8 16.11 11.88 -9.49
C THR A 8 16.24 11.71 -10.99
N LEU A 9 16.00 10.52 -11.50
CA LEU A 9 16.02 10.18 -12.92
C LEU A 9 14.72 9.48 -13.29
N GLN A 10 13.94 10.12 -14.15
CA GLN A 10 12.68 9.57 -14.63
C GLN A 10 12.72 9.43 -16.14
N TYR A 11 12.53 8.20 -16.64
CA TYR A 11 12.52 7.86 -18.06
C TYR A 11 13.73 8.36 -18.84
N THR A 12 14.84 8.61 -18.13
CA THR A 12 16.10 9.06 -18.70
C THR A 12 17.08 7.89 -18.77
N PRO A 13 17.70 7.62 -19.90
CA PRO A 13 18.72 6.58 -20.00
C PRO A 13 19.94 6.95 -19.15
N PHE A 14 20.40 6.03 -18.33
CA PHE A 14 21.62 6.17 -17.53
C PHE A 14 22.35 4.84 -17.42
N LYS A 15 23.62 4.90 -17.04
CA LYS A 15 24.42 3.70 -16.78
C LYS A 15 24.35 3.35 -15.28
N TRP A 16 23.96 2.13 -14.96
CA TRP A 16 23.93 1.61 -13.58
C TRP A 16 25.29 1.66 -12.86
N SER A 17 26.39 1.72 -13.63
CA SER A 17 27.75 1.88 -13.11
C SER A 17 28.14 3.35 -12.85
N SER A 18 27.23 4.28 -13.06
CA SER A 18 27.53 5.72 -12.89
C SER A 18 28.05 6.03 -11.48
N PRO A 19 29.11 6.83 -11.36
CA PRO A 19 29.64 7.26 -10.06
C PRO A 19 28.63 8.00 -9.20
N MET A 20 27.65 8.70 -9.81
CA MET A 20 26.58 9.43 -9.08
C MET A 20 25.75 8.53 -8.18
N LEU A 21 25.65 7.22 -8.48
CA LEU A 21 24.91 6.23 -7.68
C LEU A 21 25.73 5.67 -6.49
N LYS A 22 26.96 6.17 -6.27
CA LYS A 22 27.89 5.71 -5.24
C LYS A 22 28.39 6.83 -4.32
N THR A 23 27.64 7.93 -4.20
CA THR A 23 28.07 9.14 -3.49
C THR A 23 27.55 9.25 -2.07
N ASN A 24 26.96 8.19 -1.52
CA ASN A 24 26.26 8.19 -0.25
C ASN A 24 25.09 9.19 -0.25
N LEU A 25 24.12 8.91 -1.09
CA LEU A 25 22.93 9.73 -1.32
C LEU A 25 21.99 9.73 -0.10
N ARG A 26 21.24 10.82 0.07
CA ARG A 26 20.09 10.92 0.99
C ARG A 26 18.79 10.57 0.31
N SER A 27 18.63 10.91 -0.98
CA SER A 27 17.42 10.59 -1.75
C SER A 27 17.82 10.02 -3.10
N LEU A 28 17.23 8.87 -3.45
CA LEU A 28 17.40 8.21 -4.74
C LEU A 28 16.04 7.87 -5.32
N ASN A 29 15.67 8.53 -6.42
CA ASN A 29 14.43 8.28 -7.15
C ASN A 29 14.76 7.90 -8.60
N LEU A 30 14.53 6.64 -8.94
CA LEU A 30 14.78 6.10 -10.27
C LEU A 30 13.52 5.50 -10.87
N ARG A 31 13.10 6.02 -12.02
CA ARG A 31 12.06 5.43 -12.85
C ARG A 31 12.64 5.11 -14.22
N THR A 32 12.81 3.81 -14.49
CA THR A 32 13.52 3.37 -15.69
C THR A 32 12.64 3.35 -16.94
N VAL A 33 13.27 3.43 -18.09
CA VAL A 33 12.63 3.08 -19.38
C VAL A 33 12.60 1.57 -19.54
N PRO A 34 11.63 0.99 -20.27
CA PRO A 34 11.49 -0.47 -20.43
C PRO A 34 12.71 -1.16 -21.05
N THR A 35 13.53 -0.42 -21.80
CA THR A 35 14.76 -0.94 -22.44
C THR A 35 15.94 -1.08 -21.49
N THR A 36 15.83 -0.52 -20.28
CA THR A 36 16.92 -0.57 -19.28
C THR A 36 16.70 -1.74 -18.33
N SER A 37 17.54 -2.75 -18.43
CA SER A 37 17.49 -3.92 -17.56
C SER A 37 18.63 -3.93 -16.54
N ILE A 38 18.38 -4.53 -15.36
CA ILE A 38 19.37 -4.69 -14.30
C ILE A 38 19.07 -5.96 -13.48
N PRO A 39 20.10 -6.75 -13.08
CA PRO A 39 19.92 -7.80 -12.09
C PRO A 39 19.61 -7.22 -10.68
N VAL A 40 18.75 -7.93 -9.93
CA VAL A 40 18.31 -7.50 -8.56
C VAL A 40 19.49 -7.28 -7.62
N ASP A 41 20.48 -8.17 -7.64
CA ASP A 41 21.69 -8.06 -6.81
C ASP A 41 22.48 -6.78 -7.09
N ARG A 42 22.48 -6.31 -8.33
CA ARG A 42 23.09 -5.03 -8.70
C ARG A 42 22.31 -3.84 -8.14
N VAL A 43 20.97 -3.91 -8.16
CA VAL A 43 20.14 -2.88 -7.50
C VAL A 43 20.46 -2.85 -6.01
N LEU A 44 20.48 -4.01 -5.36
CA LEU A 44 20.79 -4.11 -3.92
C LEU A 44 22.21 -3.60 -3.62
N HIS A 45 23.21 -3.86 -4.50
CA HIS A 45 24.56 -3.32 -4.35
C HIS A 45 24.59 -1.79 -4.42
N ILE A 46 23.81 -1.16 -5.30
CA ILE A 46 23.70 0.30 -5.35
C ILE A 46 23.13 0.83 -4.04
N ILE A 47 22.05 0.22 -3.56
CA ILE A 47 21.39 0.59 -2.30
C ILE A 47 22.39 0.47 -1.13
N SER A 48 23.14 -0.63 -1.04
CA SER A 48 24.08 -0.90 0.05
C SER A 48 25.26 0.09 0.12
N ASN A 49 25.58 0.75 -1.00
CA ASN A 49 26.62 1.79 -1.04
C ASN A 49 26.08 3.18 -0.58
N ASN A 50 24.79 3.33 -0.35
CA ASN A 50 24.13 4.59 0.01
C ASN A 50 23.42 4.46 1.37
N LYS A 51 24.19 4.21 2.44
CA LYS A 51 23.66 3.93 3.78
C LYS A 51 22.94 5.11 4.43
N SER A 52 23.20 6.35 3.98
CA SER A 52 22.54 7.56 4.44
C SER A 52 21.22 7.85 3.72
N LEU A 53 20.66 6.88 2.98
CA LEU A 53 19.38 7.05 2.31
C LEU A 53 18.27 7.27 3.34
N GLU A 54 17.57 8.39 3.18
CA GLU A 54 16.33 8.72 3.88
C GLU A 54 15.11 8.41 3.00
N GLU A 55 15.29 8.54 1.67
CA GLU A 55 14.24 8.29 0.68
C GLU A 55 14.76 7.39 -0.44
N LEU A 56 14.07 6.31 -0.71
CA LEU A 56 14.35 5.39 -1.81
C LEU A 56 13.09 5.12 -2.62
N ALA A 57 13.08 5.57 -3.87
CA ALA A 57 12.00 5.27 -4.81
C ALA A 57 12.58 4.62 -6.07
N LEU A 58 12.22 3.37 -6.31
CA LEU A 58 12.65 2.59 -7.47
C LEU A 58 11.45 2.04 -8.21
N HIS A 59 11.27 2.47 -9.45
CA HIS A 59 10.32 1.87 -10.38
C HIS A 59 11.07 1.32 -11.58
N VAL A 60 11.31 0.00 -11.57
CA VAL A 60 12.11 -0.69 -12.58
C VAL A 60 11.24 -1.69 -13.33
N THR A 61 11.03 -1.43 -14.61
CA THR A 61 10.14 -2.25 -15.46
C THR A 61 10.76 -3.54 -15.95
N THR A 62 12.09 -3.58 -16.08
CA THR A 62 12.81 -4.76 -16.56
C THR A 62 13.91 -5.14 -15.59
N VAL A 63 13.65 -6.14 -14.76
CA VAL A 63 14.59 -6.68 -13.78
C VAL A 63 14.97 -8.09 -14.15
N LEU A 64 16.26 -8.41 -14.06
CA LEU A 64 16.80 -9.74 -14.32
C LEU A 64 16.96 -10.50 -12.99
N ASN A 65 16.95 -11.83 -13.09
CA ASN A 65 17.27 -12.68 -11.96
C ASN A 65 18.62 -12.31 -11.36
N PRO A 66 18.77 -12.42 -10.03
CA PRO A 66 20.04 -12.14 -9.38
C PRO A 66 21.13 -13.10 -9.87
N VAL A 67 22.31 -12.58 -10.12
CA VAL A 67 23.51 -13.36 -10.43
C VAL A 67 24.16 -13.86 -9.15
N LEU A 68 24.08 -13.07 -8.08
CA LEU A 68 24.61 -13.38 -6.76
C LEU A 68 23.46 -13.51 -5.75
N PRO A 69 23.62 -14.31 -4.69
CA PRO A 69 22.66 -14.37 -3.60
C PRO A 69 22.45 -12.97 -3.00
N LEU A 70 21.20 -12.63 -2.72
CA LEU A 70 20.87 -11.37 -2.07
C LEU A 70 21.23 -11.45 -0.59
N SER A 71 22.03 -10.49 -0.12
CA SER A 71 22.41 -10.35 1.28
C SER A 71 21.54 -9.30 1.95
N GLN A 72 21.29 -9.48 3.25
CA GLN A 72 20.59 -8.45 4.00
C GLN A 72 21.34 -7.12 4.00
N THR A 73 20.61 -6.04 3.78
CA THR A 73 21.12 -4.68 3.70
C THR A 73 20.33 -3.80 4.66
N THR A 74 21.04 -3.25 5.66
CA THR A 74 20.44 -2.33 6.62
C THR A 74 20.56 -0.89 6.12
N LEU A 75 19.44 -0.17 6.12
CA LEU A 75 19.31 1.25 5.82
C LEU A 75 18.76 1.97 7.05
N PRO A 76 19.61 2.38 7.97
CA PRO A 76 19.19 2.88 9.27
C PRO A 76 18.42 4.19 9.20
N ASP A 77 18.71 5.03 8.21
CA ASP A 77 18.13 6.37 8.07
C ASP A 77 16.89 6.40 7.15
N LEU A 78 16.53 5.26 6.54
CA LEU A 78 15.44 5.20 5.55
C LEU A 78 14.09 5.42 6.21
N LYS A 79 13.39 6.48 5.77
CA LYS A 79 12.04 6.87 6.20
C LYS A 79 10.98 6.53 5.17
N THR A 80 11.32 6.64 3.88
CA THR A 80 10.38 6.40 2.78
C THR A 80 10.94 5.38 1.81
N LEU A 81 10.20 4.30 1.61
CA LEU A 81 10.51 3.26 0.63
C LEU A 81 9.37 3.14 -0.38
N SER A 82 9.69 3.30 -1.66
CA SER A 82 8.76 3.08 -2.77
C SER A 82 9.38 2.12 -3.77
N LEU A 83 8.76 0.97 -3.98
CA LEU A 83 9.17 -0.03 -4.94
C LEU A 83 8.06 -0.29 -5.95
N GLY A 84 8.40 -0.32 -7.23
CA GLY A 84 7.42 -0.54 -8.30
C GLY A 84 8.00 -1.20 -9.54
N GLY A 85 7.10 -1.63 -10.42
CA GLY A 85 7.40 -2.30 -11.68
C GLY A 85 7.54 -3.81 -11.54
N HIS A 86 8.61 -4.37 -12.06
CA HIS A 86 8.79 -5.81 -12.24
C HIS A 86 8.66 -6.62 -10.93
N TYR A 87 8.06 -7.83 -11.01
CA TYR A 87 7.81 -8.70 -9.85
C TYR A 87 9.06 -9.04 -9.02
N LEU A 88 10.24 -9.14 -9.63
CA LEU A 88 11.49 -9.39 -8.91
C LEU A 88 11.89 -8.24 -7.95
N MET A 89 11.24 -7.07 -8.02
CA MET A 89 11.44 -6.02 -7.01
C MET A 89 10.96 -6.46 -5.62
N GLY A 90 10.07 -7.44 -5.52
CA GLY A 90 9.69 -8.06 -4.25
C GLY A 90 10.88 -8.65 -3.49
N SER A 91 11.84 -9.26 -4.17
CA SER A 91 13.05 -9.81 -3.55
C SER A 91 13.92 -8.76 -2.82
N LEU A 92 13.79 -7.46 -3.19
CA LEU A 92 14.44 -6.39 -2.43
C LEU A 92 13.78 -6.22 -1.06
N ILE A 93 12.45 -6.33 -0.98
CA ILE A 93 11.73 -6.24 0.31
C ILE A 93 12.31 -7.28 1.26
N ASP A 94 12.52 -8.52 0.79
CA ASP A 94 13.03 -9.61 1.61
C ASP A 94 14.51 -9.42 2.04
N SER A 95 15.24 -8.54 1.37
CA SER A 95 16.66 -8.28 1.63
C SER A 95 16.92 -7.01 2.46
N LEU A 96 15.90 -6.16 2.67
CA LEU A 96 16.06 -4.89 3.39
C LEU A 96 15.76 -5.01 4.88
N VAL A 97 16.48 -4.19 5.68
CA VAL A 97 16.23 -3.93 7.10
C VAL A 97 16.15 -2.42 7.27
N THR A 98 14.99 -1.90 7.67
CA THR A 98 14.67 -0.46 7.65
C THR A 98 14.03 -0.02 8.97
N PRO A 99 14.81 0.09 10.06
CA PRO A 99 14.28 0.30 11.41
C PRO A 99 13.54 1.62 11.63
N ASN A 100 13.76 2.62 10.78
CA ASN A 100 13.15 3.94 10.87
C ASN A 100 12.13 4.20 9.74
N LEU A 101 11.62 3.15 9.09
CA LEU A 101 10.65 3.29 8.00
C LEU A 101 9.33 3.87 8.50
N CYS A 102 8.88 4.94 7.87
CA CYS A 102 7.61 5.62 8.18
C CYS A 102 6.57 5.48 7.06
N SER A 103 7.02 5.34 5.81
CA SER A 103 6.16 5.24 4.63
C SER A 103 6.62 4.12 3.70
N LEU A 104 5.71 3.22 3.35
CA LEU A 104 5.95 2.10 2.44
C LEU A 104 4.97 2.17 1.26
N THR A 105 5.51 2.22 0.04
CA THR A 105 4.72 2.15 -1.20
C THR A 105 5.18 0.98 -2.05
N LEU A 106 4.28 0.09 -2.38
CA LEU A 106 4.51 -1.10 -3.19
C LEU A 106 3.57 -1.10 -4.40
N ASN A 107 4.13 -0.86 -5.59
CA ASN A 107 3.40 -0.92 -6.86
C ASN A 107 4.12 -1.89 -7.81
N ILE A 108 4.21 -3.13 -7.37
CA ILE A 108 4.97 -4.21 -8.01
C ILE A 108 4.01 -5.09 -8.80
N ASP A 109 4.39 -5.49 -10.01
CA ASP A 109 3.68 -6.49 -10.82
C ASP A 109 3.89 -7.90 -10.22
N ALA A 110 3.52 -8.07 -8.94
CA ALA A 110 3.77 -9.31 -8.21
C ALA A 110 2.96 -10.46 -8.81
N ARG A 111 3.58 -11.64 -8.87
CA ARG A 111 2.96 -12.90 -9.30
C ARG A 111 2.39 -13.67 -8.12
N ASP A 112 2.98 -13.48 -6.95
CA ASP A 112 2.62 -14.12 -5.70
C ASP A 112 2.21 -13.07 -4.68
N PRO A 113 1.39 -13.40 -3.68
CA PRO A 113 1.05 -12.50 -2.59
C PRO A 113 2.29 -11.96 -1.87
N ILE A 114 2.25 -10.70 -1.46
CA ILE A 114 3.38 -9.99 -0.81
C ILE A 114 3.18 -9.73 0.69
N ASP A 115 2.07 -10.20 1.24
CA ASP A 115 1.73 -10.05 2.66
C ASP A 115 2.82 -10.61 3.60
N ASP A 116 3.33 -11.81 3.31
CA ASP A 116 4.45 -12.39 4.06
C ASP A 116 5.73 -11.55 3.95
N SER A 117 6.02 -11.00 2.78
CA SER A 117 7.19 -10.11 2.58
C SER A 117 7.06 -8.83 3.40
N ILE A 118 5.85 -8.26 3.53
CA ILE A 118 5.59 -7.08 4.37
C ILE A 118 5.77 -7.44 5.85
N SER A 119 5.14 -8.52 6.33
CA SER A 119 5.29 -9.00 7.72
C SER A 119 6.76 -9.24 8.07
N ASN A 120 7.48 -9.92 7.18
CA ASN A 120 8.89 -10.21 7.37
C ASN A 120 9.76 -8.94 7.37
N LEU A 121 9.48 -7.95 6.53
CA LEU A 121 10.16 -6.65 6.55
C LEU A 121 9.96 -5.95 7.89
N VAL A 122 8.73 -5.90 8.38
CA VAL A 122 8.38 -5.27 9.66
C VAL A 122 9.09 -5.97 10.82
N ALA A 123 9.04 -7.30 10.88
CA ALA A 123 9.69 -8.10 11.92
C ALA A 123 11.22 -7.93 11.91
N ARG A 124 11.87 -8.03 10.74
CA ARG A 124 13.33 -7.83 10.61
C ARG A 124 13.78 -6.43 10.95
N SER A 125 12.92 -5.44 10.73
CA SER A 125 13.19 -4.04 10.99
C SER A 125 12.85 -3.60 12.43
N SER A 126 12.57 -4.54 13.32
CA SER A 126 12.20 -4.30 14.73
C SER A 126 10.93 -3.46 14.88
N HIS A 127 9.91 -3.75 14.08
CA HIS A 127 8.60 -3.11 14.09
C HIS A 127 8.66 -1.57 13.95
N PRO A 128 9.13 -1.06 12.81
CA PRO A 128 9.24 0.38 12.56
C PRO A 128 7.85 1.04 12.62
N THR A 129 7.83 2.32 12.97
CA THR A 129 6.58 3.09 13.09
C THR A 129 6.05 3.51 11.72
N ILE A 130 5.47 2.59 10.98
CA ILE A 130 4.89 2.85 9.65
C ILE A 130 3.55 3.59 9.83
N HIS A 131 3.48 4.82 9.31
CA HIS A 131 2.26 5.64 9.33
C HIS A 131 1.51 5.60 8.00
N SER A 132 2.17 5.29 6.91
CA SER A 132 1.59 5.26 5.56
C SER A 132 1.96 3.99 4.83
N LEU A 133 0.94 3.28 4.33
CA LEU A 133 1.09 2.10 3.49
C LEU A 133 0.28 2.28 2.21
N SER A 134 0.92 2.12 1.06
CA SER A 134 0.26 2.15 -0.25
C SER A 134 0.63 0.89 -1.04
N ILE A 135 -0.37 0.12 -1.45
CA ILE A 135 -0.19 -1.14 -2.19
C ILE A 135 -0.98 -1.05 -3.49
N ALA A 136 -0.29 -1.09 -4.63
CA ALA A 136 -0.85 -1.07 -5.99
C ALA A 136 -1.80 0.10 -6.30
N TYR A 137 -1.92 1.11 -5.40
CA TYR A 137 -2.87 2.21 -5.53
C TYR A 137 -2.63 3.10 -6.75
N GLY A 138 -1.37 3.30 -7.14
CA GLY A 138 -0.97 4.09 -8.30
C GLY A 138 -1.00 3.33 -9.64
N SER A 139 -1.37 2.06 -9.65
CA SER A 139 -1.38 1.25 -10.88
C SER A 139 -2.57 1.63 -11.75
N ASN A 140 -2.29 2.02 -13.01
CA ASN A 140 -3.30 2.21 -14.06
C ASN A 140 -3.50 0.92 -14.89
N GLY A 141 -2.92 -0.20 -14.43
CA GLY A 141 -3.08 -1.49 -15.10
C GLY A 141 -4.50 -2.07 -14.90
N PRO A 142 -4.90 -3.04 -15.74
CA PRO A 142 -6.13 -3.77 -15.52
C PRO A 142 -6.13 -4.36 -14.10
N PRO A 143 -7.28 -4.42 -13.44
CA PRO A 143 -7.35 -4.98 -12.09
C PRO A 143 -6.75 -6.38 -12.12
N PHE A 144 -5.70 -6.59 -11.34
CA PHE A 144 -5.10 -7.91 -11.19
C PHE A 144 -6.10 -8.80 -10.46
N TYR A 145 -6.87 -9.58 -11.23
CA TYR A 145 -7.72 -10.62 -10.71
C TYR A 145 -6.84 -11.69 -10.07
N GLY A 146 -6.61 -11.61 -8.77
CA GLY A 146 -5.84 -12.62 -8.07
C GLY A 146 -4.94 -12.12 -6.96
N GLY A 147 -5.32 -11.01 -6.33
CA GLY A 147 -4.90 -10.71 -4.98
C GLY A 147 -3.39 -10.61 -4.75
N LEU A 148 -2.85 -9.40 -4.90
CA LEU A 148 -1.52 -9.06 -4.38
C LEU A 148 -1.42 -9.33 -2.87
N ILE A 149 -2.57 -9.41 -2.19
CA ILE A 149 -2.72 -9.69 -0.77
C ILE A 149 -3.64 -10.89 -0.60
N ALA A 150 -3.11 -11.97 -0.05
CA ALA A 150 -3.88 -13.16 0.31
C ALA A 150 -4.51 -13.02 1.71
N SER A 151 -3.81 -12.36 2.62
CA SER A 151 -4.26 -12.14 3.99
C SER A 151 -3.91 -10.75 4.49
N TRP A 152 -4.85 -10.08 5.12
CA TRP A 152 -4.65 -8.77 5.74
C TRP A 152 -4.08 -8.86 7.17
N GLY A 153 -3.72 -10.07 7.63
CA GLY A 153 -3.18 -10.31 8.97
C GLY A 153 -1.95 -9.47 9.33
N PHE A 154 -1.13 -9.09 8.34
CA PHE A 154 0.04 -8.23 8.54
C PHE A 154 -0.31 -6.82 9.07
N LEU A 155 -1.56 -6.37 8.92
CA LEU A 155 -2.00 -5.10 9.50
C LEU A 155 -1.95 -5.09 11.03
N ASN A 156 -1.95 -6.25 11.68
CA ASN A 156 -1.75 -6.37 13.13
C ASN A 156 -0.37 -5.84 13.58
N ASP A 157 0.63 -5.90 12.71
CA ASP A 157 1.97 -5.42 12.99
C ASP A 157 2.12 -3.91 12.73
N LEU A 158 1.09 -3.28 12.13
CA LEU A 158 1.09 -1.87 11.72
C LEU A 158 0.19 -1.00 12.61
N ASN A 159 0.35 -1.11 13.93
CA ASN A 159 -0.50 -0.41 14.89
C ASN A 159 -0.47 1.11 14.80
N HIS A 160 0.54 1.71 14.17
CA HIS A 160 0.68 3.15 13.99
C HIS A 160 0.17 3.66 12.64
N LEU A 161 -0.44 2.80 11.84
CA LEU A 161 -0.90 3.15 10.49
C LEU A 161 -2.00 4.21 10.54
N ARG A 162 -1.79 5.32 9.82
CA ARG A 162 -2.74 6.44 9.69
C ARG A 162 -3.35 6.52 8.30
N MET A 163 -2.59 6.09 7.30
CA MET A 163 -3.00 6.10 5.89
C MET A 163 -2.81 4.71 5.29
N LEU A 164 -3.88 4.17 4.75
CA LEU A 164 -3.87 2.93 3.97
C LEU A 164 -4.45 3.21 2.58
N GLN A 165 -3.67 2.93 1.55
CA GLN A 165 -4.11 3.06 0.16
C GLN A 165 -3.92 1.72 -0.55
N VAL A 166 -4.99 1.20 -1.16
CA VAL A 166 -4.98 -0.13 -1.77
C VAL A 166 -5.62 -0.08 -3.14
N GLY A 167 -4.99 -0.78 -4.11
CA GLY A 167 -5.53 -0.95 -5.45
C GLY A 167 -5.69 -2.41 -5.86
N GLY A 168 -6.70 -2.69 -6.70
CA GLY A 168 -6.85 -3.96 -7.40
C GLY A 168 -7.11 -5.20 -6.53
N THR A 169 -7.55 -5.05 -5.29
CA THR A 169 -7.84 -6.17 -4.37
C THR A 169 -9.31 -6.20 -3.98
N PRO A 170 -9.89 -7.38 -3.69
CA PRO A 170 -11.25 -7.48 -3.18
C PRO A 170 -11.44 -6.72 -1.86
N LEU A 171 -12.53 -5.95 -1.75
CA LEU A 171 -12.80 -5.10 -0.59
C LEU A 171 -13.29 -5.86 0.63
N ASP A 172 -14.04 -6.94 0.42
CA ASP A 172 -14.74 -7.64 1.50
C ASP A 172 -13.81 -8.14 2.63
N PRO A 173 -12.67 -8.80 2.33
CA PRO A 173 -11.74 -9.21 3.37
C PRO A 173 -11.11 -8.02 4.12
N LEU A 174 -10.81 -6.94 3.40
CA LEU A 174 -10.23 -5.75 4.00
C LEU A 174 -11.21 -5.06 4.96
N PHE A 175 -12.47 -4.88 4.54
CA PHE A 175 -13.48 -4.26 5.38
C PHE A 175 -13.82 -5.10 6.61
N ALA A 176 -13.85 -6.43 6.46
CA ALA A 176 -14.03 -7.34 7.60
C ALA A 176 -12.91 -7.18 8.63
N MET A 177 -11.66 -7.05 8.18
CA MET A 177 -10.51 -6.87 9.07
C MET A 177 -10.44 -5.48 9.71
N LEU A 178 -10.83 -4.43 9.00
CA LEU A 178 -10.83 -3.05 9.52
C LEU A 178 -12.05 -2.71 10.36
N GLY A 179 -13.09 -3.52 10.33
CA GLY A 179 -14.34 -3.36 11.09
C GLY A 179 -14.20 -3.77 12.56
N ALA A 180 -15.36 -3.93 13.21
CA ALA A 180 -15.37 -4.49 14.56
C ALA A 180 -14.97 -5.97 14.51
N PRO A 181 -14.07 -6.44 15.38
CA PRO A 181 -13.77 -7.85 15.48
C PRO A 181 -15.00 -8.66 15.88
N GLU A 182 -15.16 -9.85 15.31
CA GLU A 182 -16.26 -10.76 15.67
C GLU A 182 -16.07 -11.36 17.06
N GLU A 183 -14.82 -11.42 17.55
CA GLU A 183 -14.47 -11.94 18.86
C GLU A 183 -14.39 -10.82 19.90
N GLU A 184 -15.13 -10.98 20.99
CA GLU A 184 -15.12 -10.08 22.13
C GLU A 184 -13.70 -10.02 22.76
N GLY A 185 -13.15 -8.81 22.86
CA GLY A 185 -11.83 -8.56 23.48
C GLY A 185 -10.70 -8.31 22.51
N LEU A 186 -10.87 -8.51 21.20
CA LEU A 186 -9.93 -8.03 20.20
C LEU A 186 -10.20 -6.56 19.88
N GLY A 187 -9.16 -5.74 19.87
CA GLY A 187 -9.26 -4.32 19.48
C GLY A 187 -9.47 -4.17 17.98
N VAL A 188 -10.00 -3.03 17.57
CA VAL A 188 -10.09 -2.66 16.15
C VAL A 188 -8.69 -2.58 15.55
N MET A 189 -8.50 -3.24 14.41
CA MET A 189 -7.22 -3.26 13.69
C MET A 189 -6.87 -1.85 13.17
N CYS A 190 -5.58 -1.49 13.16
CA CYS A 190 -5.08 -0.15 12.79
C CYS A 190 -5.86 0.96 13.51
N PRO A 191 -5.78 1.06 14.86
CA PRO A 191 -6.62 1.97 15.63
C PRO A 191 -6.42 3.45 15.29
N PHE A 192 -5.30 3.82 14.69
CA PHE A 192 -4.99 5.20 14.30
C PHE A 192 -5.28 5.50 12.82
N LEU A 193 -5.99 4.63 12.10
CA LEU A 193 -6.29 4.82 10.68
C LEU A 193 -7.27 5.98 10.49
N GLU A 194 -6.79 7.06 9.88
CA GLU A 194 -7.52 8.28 9.58
C GLU A 194 -7.93 8.39 8.10
N HIS A 195 -7.13 7.79 7.20
CA HIS A 195 -7.33 7.87 5.74
C HIS A 195 -7.32 6.49 5.11
N LEU A 196 -8.38 6.15 4.40
CA LEU A 196 -8.51 4.95 3.58
C LEU A 196 -8.73 5.32 2.12
N GLY A 197 -7.78 4.95 1.25
CA GLY A 197 -7.85 5.13 -0.20
C GLY A 197 -7.97 3.78 -0.91
N LEU A 198 -8.96 3.64 -1.79
CA LEU A 198 -9.25 2.42 -2.52
C LEU A 198 -9.35 2.72 -4.02
N ARG A 199 -8.69 1.92 -4.86
CA ARG A 199 -8.70 2.13 -6.31
C ARG A 199 -8.83 0.83 -7.10
N GLY A 200 -9.84 0.77 -8.00
CA GLY A 200 -10.06 -0.41 -8.83
C GLY A 200 -10.28 -1.69 -8.02
N CYS A 201 -10.86 -1.56 -6.83
CA CYS A 201 -11.09 -2.66 -5.91
C CYS A 201 -12.51 -3.19 -6.08
N PRO A 202 -12.70 -4.42 -6.58
CA PRO A 202 -14.02 -5.00 -6.71
C PRO A 202 -14.62 -5.31 -5.34
N ALA A 203 -15.91 -5.03 -5.17
CA ALA A 203 -16.70 -5.50 -4.05
C ALA A 203 -17.63 -6.64 -4.49
N HIS A 204 -17.77 -7.67 -3.67
CA HIS A 204 -18.79 -8.69 -3.84
C HIS A 204 -20.15 -8.18 -3.33
N SER A 205 -21.18 -9.03 -3.38
CA SER A 205 -22.56 -8.65 -3.09
C SER A 205 -22.79 -8.00 -1.71
N ASP A 206 -21.98 -8.33 -0.73
CA ASP A 206 -22.05 -7.84 0.65
C ASP A 206 -20.99 -6.77 1.00
N GLY A 207 -20.14 -6.38 0.03
CA GLY A 207 -19.07 -5.41 0.26
C GLY A 207 -19.56 -4.05 0.73
N VAL A 208 -20.71 -3.57 0.22
CA VAL A 208 -21.33 -2.32 0.69
C VAL A 208 -21.78 -2.44 2.15
N SER A 209 -22.37 -3.57 2.53
CA SER A 209 -22.77 -3.84 3.91
C SER A 209 -21.58 -3.85 4.85
N LYS A 210 -20.47 -4.49 4.47
CA LYS A 210 -19.22 -4.52 5.24
C LYS A 210 -18.56 -3.15 5.34
N LEU A 211 -18.62 -2.33 4.28
CA LEU A 211 -18.18 -0.94 4.32
C LEU A 211 -18.97 -0.16 5.37
N VAL A 212 -20.28 -0.26 5.38
CA VAL A 212 -21.15 0.41 6.35
C VAL A 212 -20.81 -0.05 7.78
N GLN A 213 -20.67 -1.35 8.01
CA GLN A 213 -20.29 -1.90 9.30
C GLN A 213 -18.93 -1.40 9.77
N MET A 214 -17.94 -1.38 8.89
CA MET A 214 -16.60 -0.89 9.18
C MET A 214 -16.61 0.60 9.56
N VAL A 215 -17.33 1.43 8.83
CA VAL A 215 -17.45 2.87 9.11
C VAL A 215 -18.23 3.11 10.41
N ASP A 216 -19.29 2.36 10.68
CA ASP A 216 -20.06 2.50 11.92
C ASP A 216 -19.22 2.14 13.15
N ALA A 217 -18.41 1.09 13.06
CA ALA A 217 -17.50 0.70 14.13
C ALA A 217 -16.42 1.76 14.43
N ARG A 218 -15.94 2.49 13.41
CA ARG A 218 -14.89 3.52 13.56
C ARG A 218 -15.43 4.91 13.84
N ASN A 219 -16.60 5.23 13.31
CA ASN A 219 -17.25 6.54 13.40
C ASN A 219 -18.68 6.38 13.96
N PRO A 220 -18.88 5.90 15.20
CA PRO A 220 -20.20 5.70 15.75
C PRO A 220 -20.94 7.03 15.89
N ASP A 221 -22.30 6.98 15.84
CA ASP A 221 -23.11 8.16 16.09
C ASP A 221 -22.88 8.70 17.51
N SER A 222 -22.63 9.98 17.60
CA SER A 222 -22.51 10.69 18.88
C SER A 222 -23.85 10.74 19.67
N VAL A 223 -24.94 10.24 19.09
CA VAL A 223 -26.33 10.34 19.61
C VAL A 223 -26.81 9.05 20.28
N SER A 224 -26.08 7.94 20.23
CA SER A 224 -26.51 6.73 20.95
C SER A 224 -26.01 6.72 22.41
N PRO A 225 -26.84 7.15 23.39
CA PRO A 225 -26.48 7.14 24.81
C PRO A 225 -26.54 5.73 25.44
N SER A 226 -26.66 4.68 24.67
CA SER A 226 -26.86 3.31 25.13
C SER A 226 -25.70 2.35 24.86
N ALA A 227 -24.53 2.82 24.46
CA ALA A 227 -23.36 1.98 24.60
C ALA A 227 -23.01 1.91 26.09
N PRO A 228 -23.02 0.73 26.75
CA PRO A 228 -22.50 0.60 28.10
C PRO A 228 -21.07 1.13 28.06
N SER A 229 -20.78 2.15 28.88
CA SER A 229 -19.45 2.60 29.10
C SER A 229 -18.61 1.35 29.46
N ALA A 230 -17.82 0.88 28.51
CA ALA A 230 -16.82 -0.17 28.75
C ALA A 230 -15.77 0.41 29.69
N SER A 231 -16.19 0.53 30.96
CA SER A 231 -15.33 0.89 32.06
C SER A 231 -14.42 -0.29 32.38
N ALA A 232 -13.14 -0.03 32.23
CA ALA A 232 -12.11 -0.56 33.10
C ALA A 232 -11.93 -2.09 33.14
N PHE A 233 -11.53 -2.73 32.03
CA PHE A 233 -10.62 -3.88 32.11
C PHE A 233 -10.01 -4.14 30.72
N GLY A 234 -8.69 -3.85 30.59
CA GLY A 234 -7.88 -4.18 29.42
C GLY A 234 -7.83 -3.05 28.39
N GLY A 235 -6.69 -2.37 28.28
CA GLY A 235 -6.45 -1.19 27.47
C GLY A 235 -6.55 -1.37 25.95
N SER A 236 -7.73 -1.67 25.44
CA SER A 236 -8.04 -1.55 24.00
C SER A 236 -8.17 -0.06 23.70
N ALA A 237 -7.24 0.48 22.93
CA ALA A 237 -7.30 1.87 22.48
C ALA A 237 -8.59 2.07 21.65
N THR A 238 -9.40 3.06 22.02
CA THR A 238 -10.53 3.46 21.18
C THR A 238 -10.01 3.92 19.83
N PRO A 239 -10.56 3.41 18.71
CA PRO A 239 -10.07 3.77 17.40
C PRO A 239 -10.26 5.28 17.15
N VAL A 240 -9.28 5.88 16.47
CA VAL A 240 -9.39 7.26 15.99
C VAL A 240 -10.44 7.29 14.88
N LYS A 241 -11.24 8.37 14.85
CA LYS A 241 -12.24 8.60 13.81
C LYS A 241 -11.58 8.64 12.44
N MET A 242 -12.11 7.88 11.48
CA MET A 242 -11.74 7.98 10.07
C MET A 242 -12.18 9.35 9.55
N ARG A 243 -11.25 10.09 8.93
CA ARG A 243 -11.48 11.46 8.43
C ARG A 243 -11.63 11.53 6.93
N ARG A 244 -11.00 10.58 6.20
CA ARG A 244 -11.02 10.60 4.74
C ARG A 244 -11.21 9.19 4.18
N LEU A 245 -12.18 9.07 3.25
CA LEU A 245 -12.43 7.87 2.46
C LEU A 245 -12.41 8.23 0.98
N GLU A 246 -11.50 7.62 0.23
CA GLU A 246 -11.41 7.73 -1.23
C GLU A 246 -11.73 6.39 -1.87
N MET A 247 -12.66 6.36 -2.81
CA MET A 247 -13.02 5.17 -3.57
C MET A 247 -13.06 5.52 -5.07
N TYR A 248 -12.04 5.09 -5.80
CA TYR A 248 -11.93 5.32 -7.24
C TYR A 248 -12.14 4.02 -8.00
N GLU A 249 -13.13 3.99 -8.89
CA GLU A 249 -13.39 2.85 -9.78
C GLU A 249 -13.58 1.50 -9.03
N CYS A 250 -14.14 1.54 -7.82
CA CYS A 250 -14.33 0.34 -7.00
C CYS A 250 -15.67 -0.32 -7.22
N THR A 251 -16.73 0.27 -6.67
CA THR A 251 -18.11 -0.21 -6.77
C THR A 251 -19.06 0.98 -6.80
N VAL A 252 -20.22 0.79 -7.43
CA VAL A 252 -21.26 1.82 -7.45
C VAL A 252 -21.96 1.83 -6.09
N LEU A 253 -21.95 2.98 -5.44
CA LEU A 253 -22.64 3.21 -4.18
C LEU A 253 -23.99 3.93 -4.44
N GLY A 254 -25.03 3.47 -3.78
CA GLY A 254 -26.32 4.16 -3.79
C GLY A 254 -26.23 5.55 -3.16
N GLN A 255 -27.06 6.49 -3.60
CA GLN A 255 -27.05 7.88 -3.12
C GLN A 255 -27.30 7.99 -1.60
N ASP A 256 -28.12 7.08 -1.07
CA ASP A 256 -28.40 6.95 0.36
C ASP A 256 -27.16 6.53 1.16
N VAL A 257 -26.39 5.57 0.65
CA VAL A 257 -25.12 5.14 1.25
C VAL A 257 -24.09 6.27 1.19
N LEU A 258 -23.97 6.95 0.06
CA LEU A 258 -23.07 8.10 -0.07
C LEU A 258 -23.44 9.25 0.89
N ALA A 259 -24.72 9.58 1.01
CA ALA A 259 -25.20 10.59 1.94
C ALA A 259 -24.89 10.19 3.39
N TRP A 260 -25.09 8.92 3.74
CA TRP A 260 -24.76 8.38 5.05
C TRP A 260 -23.25 8.44 5.33
N LEU A 261 -22.40 8.02 4.40
CA LEU A 261 -20.95 8.11 4.54
C LEU A 261 -20.49 9.55 4.79
N LYS A 262 -21.01 10.51 4.01
CA LYS A 262 -20.70 11.95 4.17
C LYS A 262 -21.19 12.54 5.48
N SER A 263 -22.17 11.92 6.12
CA SER A 263 -22.60 12.33 7.46
C SER A 263 -21.67 11.83 8.58
N ARG A 264 -20.86 10.80 8.29
CA ARG A 264 -19.97 10.13 9.27
C ARG A 264 -18.51 10.50 9.11
N ILE A 265 -18.05 10.75 7.89
CA ILE A 265 -16.66 10.98 7.51
C ILE A 265 -16.55 12.40 6.96
N ASP A 266 -15.52 13.11 7.39
CA ASP A 266 -15.36 14.54 7.07
C ASP A 266 -15.11 14.78 5.57
N ASP A 267 -14.36 13.88 4.91
CA ASP A 267 -14.03 13.96 3.48
C ASP A 267 -14.28 12.60 2.80
N VAL A 268 -15.28 12.55 1.91
CA VAL A 268 -15.66 11.35 1.15
C VAL A 268 -15.62 11.66 -0.34
N GLU A 269 -14.70 11.02 -1.04
CA GLU A 269 -14.57 11.09 -2.49
C GLU A 269 -14.86 9.71 -3.10
N CYS A 270 -15.89 9.62 -3.92
CA CYS A 270 -16.24 8.39 -4.63
C CYS A 270 -16.38 8.68 -6.11
N VAL A 271 -15.63 7.97 -6.92
CA VAL A 271 -15.70 8.01 -8.38
C VAL A 271 -16.11 6.63 -8.88
N ASP A 272 -17.26 6.57 -9.51
CA ASP A 272 -17.80 5.33 -10.04
C ASP A 272 -16.92 4.78 -11.17
N PRO A 273 -16.89 3.44 -11.36
CA PRO A 273 -16.26 2.83 -12.51
C PRO A 273 -16.81 3.42 -13.81
N ALA A 274 -15.92 3.83 -14.70
CA ALA A 274 -16.33 4.22 -16.04
C ALA A 274 -16.82 2.95 -16.76
N PHE A 275 -18.13 2.73 -16.79
CA PHE A 275 -18.71 1.75 -17.70
C PHE A 275 -18.52 2.29 -19.12
N GLU A 276 -17.47 1.87 -19.83
CA GLU A 276 -17.48 1.91 -21.26
C GLU A 276 -18.74 1.17 -21.69
N ARG A 277 -19.73 1.91 -22.21
CA ARG A 277 -20.84 1.31 -22.93
C ARG A 277 -20.17 0.59 -24.11
N CYS A 278 -19.93 -0.72 -23.92
CA CYS A 278 -19.72 -1.59 -25.05
C CYS A 278 -21.00 -1.51 -25.87
N ASP A 279 -21.01 -0.64 -26.89
CA ASP A 279 -22.02 -0.69 -27.93
C ASP A 279 -21.88 -2.04 -28.62
N TYR A 280 -22.65 -3.02 -28.17
CA TYR A 280 -22.78 -4.36 -28.80
C TYR A 280 -23.41 -4.29 -30.20
N SER A 281 -23.36 -3.15 -30.86
CA SER A 281 -23.85 -2.99 -32.24
C SER A 281 -22.83 -3.39 -33.32
N VAL A 282 -21.59 -3.76 -32.94
CA VAL A 282 -20.65 -4.33 -33.91
C VAL A 282 -20.86 -5.83 -33.98
N VAL A 283 -21.82 -6.24 -34.82
CA VAL A 283 -21.98 -7.60 -35.29
C VAL A 283 -20.66 -8.00 -35.98
N CYS A 284 -19.86 -8.79 -35.31
CA CYS A 284 -18.68 -9.41 -35.93
C CYS A 284 -19.17 -10.41 -36.98
N HIS A 285 -19.28 -9.99 -38.24
CA HIS A 285 -19.29 -10.90 -39.36
C HIS A 285 -17.88 -11.51 -39.49
N TRP A 286 -17.76 -12.76 -39.11
CA TRP A 286 -16.64 -13.61 -39.51
C TRP A 286 -16.85 -14.04 -40.95
N PRO A 287 -15.82 -14.00 -41.84
CA PRO A 287 -15.86 -14.57 -43.15
C PRO A 287 -15.80 -16.09 -43.13
#